data_f93aa9b80e04051267933cbbb0607b52
#
_entry.id   f93aa9b80e04051267933cbbb0607b52
#
_cell.length_a   1.000
_cell.length_b   1.000
_cell.length_c   1.000
_cell.angle_alpha   90.00
_cell.angle_beta   90.00
_cell.angle_gamma   90.00
#
_symmetry.space_group_name_H-M   'P 1'
#
loop_
_entity.id
_entity.type
_entity.pdbx_description
1 polymer ?
#
loop_
_entity_poly.entity_id
_entity_poly.type
_entity_poly.pdbx_seq_one_letter_code
_entity_poly.pdbx_strand_id
1 'polypeptide(L)' 'MQNEPIKIMKRGDDSHHLISVRLRDSIYNRLEELAKETGCSRNELINLILEQGLKNIVIEE' A
#
# COMPACT_ATOMS: atom_id res chain seq x y z
N MET A 1 -39.27 10.44 8.26
CA MET A 1 -38.17 9.98 7.57
C MET A 1 -37.01 9.74 8.48
N GLN A 2 -36.50 8.68 8.37
CA GLN A 2 -35.46 8.29 9.25
C GLN A 2 -34.12 8.49 8.60
N ASN A 3 -33.35 9.31 9.18
CA ASN A 3 -32.01 9.47 8.72
C ASN A 3 -31.15 8.57 9.52
N GLU A 4 -30.68 7.55 8.90
CA GLU A 4 -29.72 6.76 9.58
C GLU A 4 -28.41 7.44 9.58
N PRO A 5 -27.76 7.46 10.70
CA PRO A 5 -26.43 8.05 10.75
C PRO A 5 -25.50 7.25 9.87
N ILE A 6 -24.61 7.93 9.27
CA ILE A 6 -23.57 7.27 8.53
C ILE A 6 -22.69 6.57 9.51
N LYS A 7 -22.61 5.28 9.36
CA LYS A 7 -21.79 4.50 10.25
C LYS A 7 -20.41 4.38 9.65
N ILE A 8 -19.49 4.99 10.30
CA ILE A 8 -18.10 4.89 9.87
C ILE A 8 -17.48 3.84 10.74
N MET A 9 -17.12 2.77 10.12
CA MET A 9 -16.51 1.68 10.85
C MET A 9 -15.07 2.00 11.10
N LYS A 10 -14.72 1.90 12.33
CA LYS A 10 -13.31 1.98 12.65
C LYS A 10 -12.65 0.74 12.17
N ARG A 11 -11.67 0.93 11.38
CA ARG A 11 -11.03 -0.22 10.76
C ARG A 11 -9.99 -0.83 11.64
N GLY A 12 -9.60 -0.14 12.68
CA GLY A 12 -8.59 -0.69 13.52
C GLY A 12 -7.34 -0.99 12.73
N ASP A 13 -7.01 -2.25 12.67
CA ASP A 13 -5.78 -2.66 12.00
C ASP A 13 -5.82 -2.45 10.51
N ASP A 14 -7.01 -2.31 9.96
CA ASP A 14 -7.15 -2.13 8.51
C ASP A 14 -7.12 -0.68 8.10
N SER A 15 -6.89 0.20 9.04
CA SER A 15 -6.80 1.61 8.70
C SER A 15 -5.63 1.85 7.77
N HIS A 16 -5.84 2.78 6.87
CA HIS A 16 -4.80 3.15 5.94
C HIS A 16 -4.26 4.52 6.29
N HIS A 17 -2.99 4.66 6.11
CA HIS A 17 -2.33 5.94 6.32
C HIS A 17 -1.83 6.46 4.99
N LEU A 18 -2.08 7.72 4.75
CA LEU A 18 -1.61 8.34 3.53
C LEU A 18 -0.23 8.90 3.79
N ILE A 19 0.73 8.40 3.05
CA ILE A 19 2.09 8.89 3.16
C ILE A 19 2.62 9.23 1.79
N SER A 20 3.64 10.05 1.76
CA SER A 20 4.29 10.42 0.51
C SER A 20 5.72 9.91 0.54
N VAL A 21 6.12 9.32 -0.56
CA VAL A 21 7.45 8.74 -0.68
C VAL A 21 8.02 9.12 -2.03
N ARG A 22 9.29 9.49 -2.04
CA ARG A 22 9.99 9.70 -3.28
C ARG A 22 10.66 8.41 -3.68
N LEU A 23 10.39 7.97 -4.88
CA LEU A 23 10.96 6.74 -5.40
C LEU A 23 12.03 7.08 -6.43
N ARG A 24 13.07 6.28 -6.43
CA ARG A 24 14.06 6.38 -7.50
C ARG A 24 13.40 5.96 -8.80
N ASP A 25 13.89 6.54 -9.90
CA ASP A 25 13.31 6.25 -11.19
C ASP A 25 13.29 4.77 -11.51
N SER A 26 14.35 4.07 -11.17
CA SER A 26 14.42 2.64 -11.46
C SER A 26 13.33 1.87 -10.72
N ILE A 27 13.06 2.25 -9.48
CA ILE A 27 12.02 1.59 -8.72
C ILE A 27 10.65 1.94 -9.27
N TYR A 28 10.45 3.20 -9.58
CA TYR A 28 9.19 3.64 -10.13
C TYR A 28 8.89 2.92 -11.45
N ASN A 29 9.87 2.85 -12.33
CA ASN A 29 9.69 2.20 -13.62
C ASN A 29 9.38 0.73 -13.46
N ARG A 30 10.04 0.08 -12.52
CA ARG A 30 9.78 -1.33 -12.28
C ARG A 30 8.38 -1.57 -11.75
N LEU A 31 7.91 -0.68 -10.88
CA LEU A 31 6.55 -0.76 -10.39
C LEU A 31 5.53 -0.62 -11.51
N GLU A 32 5.81 0.31 -12.44
CA GLU A 32 4.90 0.49 -13.56
C GLU A 32 4.84 -0.75 -14.43
N GLU A 33 5.97 -1.39 -14.66
CA GLU A 33 6.00 -2.63 -15.41
C GLU A 33 5.18 -3.71 -14.73
N LEU A 34 5.38 -3.86 -13.43
CA LEU A 34 4.65 -4.88 -12.69
C LEU A 34 3.16 -4.61 -12.68
N ALA A 35 2.78 -3.35 -12.57
CA ALA A 35 1.37 -3.00 -12.60
C ALA A 35 0.74 -3.43 -13.91
N LYS A 36 1.44 -3.21 -15.00
CA LYS A 36 0.93 -3.61 -16.31
C LYS A 36 0.86 -5.13 -16.45
N GLU A 37 1.87 -5.81 -15.95
CA GLU A 37 1.93 -7.26 -16.09
C GLU A 37 0.91 -7.96 -15.25
N THR A 38 0.64 -7.45 -14.06
CA THR A 38 -0.23 -8.14 -13.12
C THR A 38 -1.65 -7.63 -13.12
N GLY A 39 -1.87 -6.43 -13.65
CA GLY A 39 -3.17 -5.81 -13.54
C GLY A 39 -3.47 -5.24 -12.18
N CYS A 40 -2.51 -5.27 -11.26
CA CYS A 40 -2.67 -4.67 -9.95
C CYS A 40 -2.39 -3.19 -10.00
N SER A 41 -3.01 -2.45 -9.11
CA SER A 41 -2.70 -1.04 -9.01
C SER A 41 -1.33 -0.87 -8.37
N ARG A 42 -0.73 0.31 -8.61
CA ARG A 42 0.53 0.63 -7.97
C ARG A 42 0.42 0.54 -6.47
N ASN A 43 -0.69 1.05 -5.95
CA ASN A 43 -0.89 1.05 -4.51
C ASN A 43 -0.92 -0.36 -3.95
N GLU A 44 -1.61 -1.26 -4.63
CA GLU A 44 -1.66 -2.65 -4.21
C GLU A 44 -0.27 -3.28 -4.22
N LEU A 45 0.48 -3.02 -5.28
CA LEU A 45 1.81 -3.59 -5.40
C LEU A 45 2.73 -3.08 -4.31
N ILE A 46 2.66 -1.79 -4.02
CA ILE A 46 3.50 -1.22 -2.98
C ILE A 46 3.20 -1.88 -1.65
N ASN A 47 1.93 -2.06 -1.34
CA ASN A 47 1.58 -2.71 -0.08
C ASN A 47 2.07 -4.15 -0.03
N LEU A 48 1.89 -4.88 -1.10
CA LEU A 48 2.35 -6.27 -1.14
C LEU A 48 3.86 -6.37 -0.99
N ILE A 49 4.56 -5.53 -1.72
CA ILE A 49 6.02 -5.56 -1.68
C ILE A 49 6.55 -5.16 -0.32
N LEU A 50 5.96 -4.11 0.26
CA LEU A 50 6.37 -3.67 1.58
C LEU A 50 6.06 -4.72 2.64
N GLU A 51 4.91 -5.37 2.53
CA GLU A 51 4.56 -6.41 3.46
C GLU A 51 5.61 -7.52 3.47
N GLN A 52 6.01 -7.96 2.28
CA GLN A 52 7.01 -8.99 2.18
C GLN A 52 8.38 -8.50 2.61
N GLY A 53 8.71 -7.28 2.21
CA GLY A 53 10.00 -6.72 2.56
C GLY A 53 10.17 -6.54 4.06
N LEU A 54 9.13 -6.08 4.72
CA LEU A 54 9.20 -5.85 6.15
C LEU A 54 9.38 -7.15 6.92
N LYS A 55 8.84 -8.24 6.41
CA LYS A 55 9.01 -9.54 7.05
C LYS A 55 10.43 -10.05 6.95
N ASN A 56 11.17 -9.57 5.97
CA ASN A 56 12.50 -10.09 5.70
C ASN A 56 13.62 -9.15 6.13
N ILE A 57 13.28 -8.13 6.87
CA ILE A 57 14.27 -7.17 7.32
C ILE A 57 15.00 -7.72 8.52
N VAL A 58 16.32 -7.61 8.47
CA VAL A 58 17.18 -7.97 9.58
C VAL A 58 17.95 -6.72 9.95
N ILE A 59 17.90 -6.35 11.21
CA ILE A 59 18.62 -5.19 11.68
C ILE A 59 19.99 -5.63 12.14
N GLU A 60 21.01 -5.08 11.52
CA GLU A 60 22.38 -5.35 11.91
C GLU A 60 22.88 -4.21 12.75
N GLU A 61 23.48 -4.52 13.88
CA GLU A 61 24.01 -3.50 14.75
C GLU A 61 25.50 -3.48 14.76
#